data_ddca68ed753c5bbdd2d66384d01fd276
#
_entry.id   ddca68ed753c5bbdd2d66384d01fd276
#
_cell.length_a   1.000
_cell.length_b   1.000
_cell.length_c   1.000
_cell.angle_alpha   90.00
_cell.angle_beta   90.00
_cell.angle_gamma   90.00
#
_symmetry.space_group_name_H-M   'P 1'
#
loop_
_entity.id
_entity.type
_entity.pdbx_description
1 polymer ?
#
loop_
_entity_poly.entity_id
_entity_poly.type
_entity_poly.pdbx_seq_one_letter_code
_entity_poly.pdbx_strand_id
1 'polypeptide(L)'
;FMKRESFKSRLGFILVSAGCAIGIGNVWRFPYVVGENGGGLFVILYLVFLIAMGLPVLTMELAVGRASRKSAVLGYKALEKPGSKWHLHGWAAIFGCYMLMMYYTTVSGWMVTYFYKFLIGEFQAGMDAEAAGAVFSNLLADPLQMSFWMILTVILGFFVCSRGLQNGLEKISKVMMSALLGLIVILAVHSFTLSGAGEGVRFYLIPNMETVREVGIGNVVSAAMNQAFFTLSLGVAAMEIFGSYMGRDNSLAGEGARICALDTFVAIMAGLIIFPACFSYGVEVGAGPKLIFITLPNVFVNMEGGRIWGTLFFLFMTFASFSTIIAVFENIMSFCMDMFGWDRKKAALVNCVIILIASMPCVLGYNVWSDLHLIGGRDVLDSEDFIVSNLLLPGGSLIYLLFCVTKWGWGFDNYLEEANTGKGLKIAKGLKPYFQFVLPVLILFILIQGLI
;
A
#
# COMPACT_ATOMS: atom_id res chain seq x y z
N PHE A 1 7.86 7.89 -31.75
CA PHE A 1 7.18 6.99 -30.78
C PHE A 1 8.25 6.24 -29.98
N MET A 2 8.45 6.61 -28.71
CA MET A 2 9.29 5.81 -27.81
C MET A 2 8.61 4.46 -27.59
N LYS A 3 9.40 3.37 -27.79
CA LYS A 3 8.93 2.00 -27.54
C LYS A 3 8.62 1.87 -26.03
N ARG A 4 7.44 1.32 -25.69
CA ARG A 4 7.08 1.08 -24.29
C ARG A 4 8.08 0.12 -23.65
N GLU A 5 8.61 0.48 -22.49
CA GLU A 5 9.45 -0.42 -21.69
C GLU A 5 8.64 -1.65 -21.26
N SER A 6 9.32 -2.74 -20.97
CA SER A 6 8.71 -3.97 -20.51
C SER A 6 9.53 -4.59 -19.38
N PHE A 7 8.86 -5.35 -18.50
CA PHE A 7 9.56 -6.14 -17.49
C PHE A 7 10.46 -7.19 -18.15
N LYS A 8 11.61 -7.42 -17.52
CA LYS A 8 12.56 -8.46 -17.98
C LYS A 8 12.01 -9.86 -17.68
N SER A 9 11.27 -10.02 -16.57
CA SER A 9 10.77 -11.32 -16.13
C SER A 9 9.37 -11.20 -15.51
N ARG A 10 8.65 -12.32 -15.50
CA ARG A 10 7.38 -12.44 -14.77
C ARG A 10 7.53 -12.17 -13.28
N LEU A 11 8.62 -12.67 -12.68
CA LEU A 11 8.91 -12.44 -11.27
C LEU A 11 9.10 -10.95 -10.98
N GLY A 12 9.76 -10.22 -11.88
CA GLY A 12 9.90 -8.76 -11.75
C GLY A 12 8.57 -8.04 -11.73
N PHE A 13 7.67 -8.38 -12.64
CA PHE A 13 6.29 -7.84 -12.63
C PHE A 13 5.58 -8.12 -11.31
N ILE A 14 5.60 -9.37 -10.84
CA ILE A 14 4.90 -9.77 -9.60
C ILE A 14 5.49 -9.04 -8.40
N LEU A 15 6.80 -8.96 -8.27
CA LEU A 15 7.45 -8.33 -7.12
C LEU A 15 7.29 -6.80 -7.11
N VAL A 16 7.33 -6.14 -8.25
CA VAL A 16 7.07 -4.69 -8.33
C VAL A 16 5.62 -4.40 -7.97
N SER A 17 4.69 -5.14 -8.53
CA SER A 17 3.25 -4.95 -8.28
C SER A 17 2.88 -5.29 -6.83
N ALA A 18 3.37 -6.40 -6.31
CA ALA A 18 3.18 -6.76 -4.90
C ALA A 18 3.85 -5.73 -3.97
N GLY A 19 5.03 -5.23 -4.32
CA GLY A 19 5.73 -4.18 -3.57
C GLY A 19 4.96 -2.87 -3.53
N CYS A 20 4.19 -2.56 -4.56
CA CYS A 20 3.28 -1.41 -4.55
C CYS A 20 2.13 -1.61 -3.55
N ALA A 21 1.56 -2.81 -3.50
CA ALA A 21 0.47 -3.15 -2.59
C ALA A 21 0.95 -3.33 -1.14
N ILE A 22 2.08 -4.02 -0.95
CA ILE A 22 2.68 -4.27 0.36
C ILE A 22 3.29 -2.98 0.87
N GLY A 23 2.61 -2.35 1.81
CA GLY A 23 3.03 -1.09 2.38
C GLY A 23 2.90 -1.09 3.90
N ILE A 24 2.95 0.09 4.43
CA ILE A 24 2.86 0.36 5.85
C ILE A 24 1.53 -0.15 6.43
N GLY A 25 0.44 -0.07 5.68
CA GLY A 25 -0.89 -0.51 6.11
C GLY A 25 -0.99 -2.00 6.47
N ASN A 26 -0.17 -2.84 5.87
CA ASN A 26 -0.10 -4.27 6.19
C ASN A 26 0.41 -4.52 7.62
N VAL A 27 1.15 -3.60 8.17
CA VAL A 27 1.82 -3.76 9.46
C VAL A 27 1.12 -2.98 10.57
N TRP A 28 0.74 -1.73 10.33
CA TRP A 28 0.17 -0.92 11.41
C TRP A 28 -1.36 -0.94 11.48
N ARG A 29 -2.05 -1.35 10.41
CA ARG A 29 -3.51 -1.38 10.38
C ARG A 29 -4.08 -2.79 10.45
N PHE A 30 -3.63 -3.68 9.58
CA PHE A 30 -4.21 -5.01 9.46
C PHE A 30 -4.22 -5.80 10.78
N PRO A 31 -3.08 -5.95 11.51
CA PRO A 31 -3.10 -6.69 12.76
C PRO A 31 -4.06 -6.11 13.79
N TYR A 32 -4.07 -4.80 13.94
CA TYR A 32 -4.97 -4.11 14.87
C TYR A 32 -6.44 -4.39 14.55
N VAL A 33 -6.82 -4.22 13.28
CA VAL A 33 -8.21 -4.43 12.85
C VAL A 33 -8.63 -5.89 13.04
N VAL A 34 -7.74 -6.85 12.79
CA VAL A 34 -8.00 -8.28 13.03
C VAL A 34 -8.31 -8.52 14.53
N GLY A 35 -7.46 -8.03 15.42
CA GLY A 35 -7.63 -8.20 16.86
C GLY A 35 -8.92 -7.60 17.38
N GLU A 36 -9.28 -6.41 16.94
CA GLU A 36 -10.49 -5.69 17.34
C GLU A 36 -11.80 -6.31 16.81
N ASN A 37 -11.73 -7.15 15.79
CA ASN A 37 -12.91 -7.68 15.08
C ASN A 37 -13.04 -9.21 15.17
N GLY A 38 -12.48 -9.82 16.20
CA GLY A 38 -12.69 -11.24 16.49
C GLY A 38 -11.69 -12.20 15.86
N GLY A 39 -10.53 -11.74 15.48
CA GLY A 39 -9.41 -12.61 15.07
C GLY A 39 -9.68 -13.40 13.79
N GLY A 40 -9.63 -14.73 13.87
CA GLY A 40 -9.67 -15.60 12.71
C GLY A 40 -10.93 -15.48 11.85
N LEU A 41 -12.08 -15.17 12.42
CA LEU A 41 -13.30 -14.91 11.64
C LEU A 41 -13.13 -13.70 10.71
N PHE A 42 -12.55 -12.63 11.23
CA PHE A 42 -12.24 -11.46 10.42
C PHE A 42 -11.28 -11.82 9.27
N VAL A 43 -10.25 -12.62 9.53
CA VAL A 43 -9.30 -13.04 8.49
C VAL A 43 -10.00 -13.81 7.38
N ILE A 44 -10.92 -14.72 7.73
CA ILE A 44 -11.71 -15.49 6.73
C ILE A 44 -12.57 -14.55 5.90
N LEU A 45 -13.31 -13.63 6.53
CA LEU A 45 -14.13 -12.64 5.82
C LEU A 45 -13.29 -11.74 4.94
N TYR A 46 -12.14 -11.28 5.44
CA TYR A 46 -11.18 -10.50 4.68
C TYR A 46 -10.72 -11.22 3.42
N LEU A 47 -10.35 -12.50 3.51
CA LEU A 47 -9.91 -13.29 2.36
C LEU A 47 -11.04 -13.45 1.33
N VAL A 48 -12.27 -13.69 1.78
CA VAL A 48 -13.44 -13.78 0.89
C VAL A 48 -13.64 -12.48 0.12
N PHE A 49 -13.62 -11.34 0.81
CA PHE A 49 -13.78 -10.04 0.17
C PHE A 49 -12.58 -9.63 -0.69
N LEU A 50 -11.37 -10.04 -0.34
CA LEU A 50 -10.20 -9.82 -1.17
C LEU A 50 -10.35 -10.48 -2.54
N ILE A 51 -10.85 -11.72 -2.57
CA ILE A 51 -11.11 -12.46 -3.81
C ILE A 51 -12.31 -11.87 -4.54
N ALA A 52 -13.38 -11.51 -3.82
CA ALA A 52 -14.63 -11.05 -4.41
C ALA A 52 -14.58 -9.60 -4.92
N MET A 53 -13.83 -8.73 -4.26
CA MET A 53 -13.78 -7.29 -4.54
C MET A 53 -12.40 -6.82 -5.02
N GLY A 54 -11.36 -7.12 -4.28
CA GLY A 54 -10.01 -6.63 -4.56
C GLY A 54 -9.43 -7.21 -5.83
N LEU A 55 -9.46 -8.53 -5.98
CA LEU A 55 -8.92 -9.22 -7.15
C LEU A 55 -9.60 -8.79 -8.46
N PRO A 56 -10.94 -8.68 -8.56
CA PRO A 56 -11.56 -8.17 -9.78
C PRO A 56 -11.10 -6.78 -10.18
N VAL A 57 -11.08 -5.82 -9.25
CA VAL A 57 -10.68 -4.44 -9.55
C VAL A 57 -9.19 -4.37 -9.92
N LEU A 58 -8.34 -5.12 -9.24
CA LEU A 58 -6.92 -5.26 -9.60
C LEU A 58 -6.76 -5.76 -11.05
N THR A 59 -7.50 -6.79 -11.40
CA THR A 59 -7.49 -7.36 -12.77
C THR A 59 -7.97 -6.34 -13.80
N MET A 60 -8.98 -5.53 -13.47
CA MET A 60 -9.48 -4.48 -14.34
C MET A 60 -8.44 -3.38 -14.59
N GLU A 61 -7.79 -2.93 -13.54
CA GLU A 61 -6.74 -1.91 -13.63
C GLU A 61 -5.54 -2.41 -14.46
N LEU A 62 -5.11 -3.64 -14.23
CA LEU A 62 -4.07 -4.30 -15.04
C LEU A 62 -4.50 -4.45 -16.50
N ALA A 63 -5.76 -4.80 -16.75
CA ALA A 63 -6.29 -4.98 -18.11
C ALA A 63 -6.28 -3.69 -18.90
N VAL A 64 -6.68 -2.57 -18.30
CA VAL A 64 -6.64 -1.25 -18.94
C VAL A 64 -5.19 -0.89 -19.32
N GLY A 65 -4.24 -1.13 -18.42
CA GLY A 65 -2.82 -0.90 -18.69
C GLY A 65 -2.27 -1.79 -19.80
N ARG A 66 -2.54 -3.09 -19.73
CA ARG A 66 -2.02 -4.06 -20.71
C ARG A 66 -2.61 -3.86 -22.10
N ALA A 67 -3.89 -3.57 -22.21
CA ALA A 67 -4.56 -3.32 -23.48
C ALA A 67 -4.11 -2.02 -24.12
N SER A 68 -3.98 -0.95 -23.33
CA SER A 68 -3.64 0.39 -23.84
C SER A 68 -2.14 0.61 -24.06
N ARG A 69 -1.29 -0.06 -23.28
CA ARG A 69 0.16 0.19 -23.23
C ARG A 69 0.50 1.64 -22.88
N LYS A 70 -0.36 2.28 -22.09
CA LYS A 70 -0.24 3.68 -21.69
C LYS A 70 -0.46 3.85 -20.20
N SER A 71 -0.05 5.00 -19.66
CA SER A 71 -0.38 5.44 -18.32
C SER A 71 -1.81 5.97 -18.23
N ALA A 72 -2.23 6.36 -17.04
CA ALA A 72 -3.62 6.65 -16.68
C ALA A 72 -4.47 7.39 -17.73
N VAL A 73 -4.09 8.62 -18.10
CA VAL A 73 -4.91 9.45 -18.99
C VAL A 73 -4.97 8.89 -20.41
N LEU A 74 -3.81 8.59 -20.98
CA LEU A 74 -3.73 8.05 -22.33
C LEU A 74 -4.25 6.62 -22.42
N GLY A 75 -4.21 5.87 -21.33
CA GLY A 75 -4.82 4.54 -21.25
C GLY A 75 -6.33 4.60 -21.45
N TYR A 76 -7.01 5.49 -20.73
CA TYR A 76 -8.43 5.71 -20.93
C TYR A 76 -8.74 6.21 -22.34
N LYS A 77 -7.97 7.19 -22.83
CA LYS A 77 -8.19 7.73 -24.20
C LYS A 77 -8.04 6.67 -25.28
N ALA A 78 -7.14 5.71 -25.10
CA ALA A 78 -6.93 4.63 -26.08
C ALA A 78 -8.08 3.64 -26.13
N LEU A 79 -8.82 3.44 -25.05
CA LEU A 79 -9.84 2.41 -24.90
C LEU A 79 -11.26 2.97 -24.85
N GLU A 80 -11.45 4.23 -24.51
CA GLU A 80 -12.78 4.84 -24.43
C GLU A 80 -13.40 5.07 -25.81
N LYS A 81 -14.72 5.15 -25.84
CA LYS A 81 -15.45 5.48 -27.08
C LYS A 81 -15.25 6.95 -27.45
N PRO A 82 -15.27 7.28 -28.76
CA PRO A 82 -15.16 8.66 -29.18
C PRO A 82 -16.21 9.58 -28.51
N GLY A 83 -15.75 10.72 -27.99
CA GLY A 83 -16.60 11.68 -27.28
C GLY A 83 -16.82 11.37 -25.80
N SER A 84 -16.30 10.24 -25.28
CA SER A 84 -16.37 9.92 -23.87
C SER A 84 -15.39 10.75 -23.05
N LYS A 85 -15.64 10.81 -21.73
CA LYS A 85 -14.84 11.62 -20.79
C LYS A 85 -14.20 10.77 -19.68
N TRP A 86 -14.04 9.48 -19.88
CA TRP A 86 -13.42 8.59 -18.89
C TRP A 86 -11.98 8.97 -18.56
N HIS A 87 -11.26 9.52 -19.51
CA HIS A 87 -9.90 10.00 -19.34
C HIS A 87 -9.75 11.07 -18.24
N LEU A 88 -10.83 11.75 -17.87
CA LEU A 88 -10.81 12.71 -16.76
C LEU A 88 -10.47 12.01 -15.42
N HIS A 89 -10.88 10.76 -15.26
CA HIS A 89 -10.45 9.97 -14.12
C HIS A 89 -8.93 9.73 -14.11
N GLY A 90 -8.30 9.61 -15.25
CA GLY A 90 -6.84 9.53 -15.34
C GLY A 90 -6.13 10.70 -14.67
N TRP A 91 -6.63 11.91 -14.85
CA TRP A 91 -6.11 13.10 -14.16
C TRP A 91 -6.34 13.04 -12.67
N ALA A 92 -7.52 12.61 -12.23
CA ALA A 92 -7.80 12.42 -10.79
C ALA A 92 -6.91 11.34 -10.17
N ALA A 93 -6.65 10.26 -10.88
CA ALA A 93 -5.77 9.18 -10.42
C ALA A 93 -4.32 9.67 -10.22
N ILE A 94 -3.79 10.45 -11.16
CA ILE A 94 -2.46 11.02 -11.04
C ILE A 94 -2.38 12.05 -9.90
N PHE A 95 -3.40 12.89 -9.77
CA PHE A 95 -3.51 13.78 -8.61
C PHE A 95 -3.47 12.97 -7.29
N GLY A 96 -4.18 11.86 -7.24
CA GLY A 96 -4.14 10.93 -6.10
C GLY A 96 -2.75 10.36 -5.82
N CYS A 97 -1.98 10.04 -6.85
CA CYS A 97 -0.60 9.58 -6.70
C CYS A 97 0.31 10.66 -6.11
N TYR A 98 0.20 11.90 -6.58
CA TYR A 98 0.94 13.02 -6.00
C TYR A 98 0.55 13.25 -4.54
N MET A 99 -0.74 13.26 -4.24
CA MET A 99 -1.23 13.46 -2.88
C MET A 99 -0.81 12.33 -1.93
N LEU A 100 -0.86 11.08 -2.38
CA LEU A 100 -0.35 9.95 -1.61
C LEU A 100 1.13 10.13 -1.26
N MET A 101 1.94 10.57 -2.21
CA MET A 101 3.36 10.78 -1.99
C MET A 101 3.66 11.98 -1.10
N MET A 102 2.76 12.98 -1.01
CA MET A 102 2.92 14.11 -0.11
C MET A 102 3.10 13.72 1.36
N TYR A 103 2.41 12.69 1.81
CA TYR A 103 2.53 12.22 3.21
C TYR A 103 3.29 10.91 3.34
N TYR A 104 3.20 10.03 2.37
CA TYR A 104 3.86 8.71 2.42
C TYR A 104 5.38 8.82 2.49
N THR A 105 5.96 9.79 1.80
CA THR A 105 7.39 10.10 1.84
C THR A 105 7.86 10.51 3.24
N THR A 106 7.05 11.27 3.96
CA THR A 106 7.33 11.64 5.36
C THR A 106 7.32 10.40 6.25
N VAL A 107 6.31 9.56 6.14
CA VAL A 107 6.20 8.33 6.93
C VAL A 107 7.34 7.35 6.63
N SER A 108 7.69 7.19 5.36
CA SER A 108 8.85 6.39 4.98
C SER A 108 10.16 6.97 5.56
N GLY A 109 10.27 8.28 5.62
CA GLY A 109 11.38 8.95 6.30
C GLY A 109 11.47 8.59 7.78
N TRP A 110 10.33 8.46 8.46
CA TRP A 110 10.30 7.97 9.85
C TRP A 110 10.81 6.53 9.98
N MET A 111 10.48 5.66 9.03
CA MET A 111 10.97 4.27 9.01
C MET A 111 12.49 4.22 8.91
N VAL A 112 13.06 4.98 7.99
CA VAL A 112 14.51 5.08 7.81
C VAL A 112 15.18 5.67 9.06
N THR A 113 14.57 6.68 9.66
CA THR A 113 15.05 7.31 10.90
C THR A 113 15.15 6.28 12.02
N TYR A 114 14.11 5.50 12.23
CA TYR A 114 14.09 4.49 13.29
C TYR A 114 15.05 3.34 13.01
N PHE A 115 15.20 2.93 11.76
CA PHE A 115 16.25 1.97 11.38
C PHE A 115 17.63 2.50 11.78
N TYR A 116 17.93 3.75 11.43
CA TYR A 116 19.20 4.38 11.79
C TYR A 116 19.38 4.47 13.32
N LYS A 117 18.35 4.91 14.05
CA LYS A 117 18.41 5.04 15.52
C LYS A 117 18.62 3.71 16.24
N PHE A 118 18.00 2.63 15.80
CA PHE A 118 18.26 1.30 16.34
C PHE A 118 19.66 0.80 15.96
N LEU A 119 20.09 1.03 14.74
CA LEU A 119 21.40 0.60 14.25
C LEU A 119 22.54 1.21 15.06
N ILE A 120 22.48 2.50 15.33
CA ILE A 120 23.52 3.21 16.10
C ILE A 120 23.40 3.02 17.63
N GLY A 121 22.33 2.40 18.10
CA GLY A 121 22.11 2.14 19.51
C GLY A 121 21.55 3.31 20.33
N GLU A 122 20.86 4.25 19.69
CA GLU A 122 20.16 5.35 20.37
C GLU A 122 19.03 4.82 21.29
N PHE A 123 18.36 3.75 20.88
CA PHE A 123 17.46 2.99 21.74
C PHE A 123 18.27 2.04 22.62
N GLN A 124 18.36 2.36 23.91
CA GLN A 124 19.14 1.61 24.87
C GLN A 124 18.30 0.54 25.58
N ALA A 125 18.93 -0.59 25.89
CA ALA A 125 18.29 -1.65 26.64
C ALA A 125 17.79 -1.16 28.00
N GLY A 126 16.54 -1.51 28.34
CA GLY A 126 15.93 -1.11 29.60
C GLY A 126 15.43 0.34 29.66
N MET A 127 15.46 1.05 28.56
CA MET A 127 14.85 2.39 28.42
C MET A 127 13.37 2.33 28.83
N ASP A 128 12.89 3.31 29.62
CA ASP A 128 11.49 3.29 30.03
C ASP A 128 10.53 3.64 28.86
N ALA A 129 9.26 3.32 29.04
CA ALA A 129 8.24 3.54 28.00
C ALA A 129 8.09 5.03 27.65
N GLU A 130 8.22 5.92 28.62
CA GLU A 130 8.15 7.36 28.41
C GLU A 130 9.31 7.87 27.56
N ALA A 131 10.52 7.43 27.86
CA ALA A 131 11.71 7.79 27.10
C ALA A 131 11.66 7.23 25.66
N ALA A 132 11.21 5.99 25.48
CA ALA A 132 11.03 5.39 24.16
C ALA A 132 9.97 6.12 23.34
N GLY A 133 8.86 6.50 23.95
CA GLY A 133 7.82 7.30 23.30
C GLY A 133 8.25 8.73 22.98
N ALA A 134 9.10 9.31 23.82
CA ALA A 134 9.62 10.67 23.62
C ALA A 134 10.50 10.79 22.36
N VAL A 135 11.15 9.70 21.93
CA VAL A 135 11.94 9.71 20.68
C VAL A 135 11.06 10.10 19.48
N PHE A 136 9.85 9.57 19.40
CA PHE A 136 8.92 9.92 18.31
C PHE A 136 8.42 11.36 18.44
N SER A 137 8.02 11.78 19.63
CA SER A 137 7.59 13.16 19.87
C SER A 137 8.68 14.18 19.53
N ASN A 138 9.92 13.89 19.88
CA ASN A 138 11.06 14.75 19.56
C ASN A 138 11.36 14.79 18.06
N LEU A 139 11.19 13.67 17.36
CA LEU A 139 11.32 13.62 15.90
C LEU A 139 10.26 14.49 15.23
N LEU A 140 9.00 14.37 15.65
CA LEU A 140 7.91 15.17 15.08
C LEU A 140 8.07 16.67 15.36
N ALA A 141 8.67 17.03 16.47
CA ALA A 141 8.92 18.43 16.85
C ALA A 141 10.13 19.06 16.12
N ASP A 142 10.94 18.26 15.45
CA ASP A 142 12.16 18.72 14.77
C ASP A 142 11.97 18.75 13.25
N PRO A 143 11.63 19.91 12.66
CA PRO A 143 11.41 20.02 11.23
C PRO A 143 12.66 19.74 10.38
N LEU A 144 13.84 20.04 10.91
CA LEU A 144 15.09 19.79 10.19
C LEU A 144 15.38 18.30 10.07
N GLN A 145 15.23 17.54 11.15
CA GLN A 145 15.43 16.10 11.13
C GLN A 145 14.39 15.39 10.27
N MET A 146 13.12 15.74 10.41
CA MET A 146 12.05 15.19 9.57
C MET A 146 12.31 15.47 8.09
N SER A 147 12.64 16.71 7.76
CA SER A 147 12.94 17.12 6.38
C SER A 147 14.12 16.36 5.80
N PHE A 148 15.19 16.20 6.55
CA PHE A 148 16.38 15.48 6.10
C PHE A 148 16.05 14.05 5.65
N TRP A 149 15.35 13.29 6.48
CA TRP A 149 15.00 11.90 6.18
C TRP A 149 13.98 11.78 5.05
N MET A 150 13.01 12.69 4.98
CA MET A 150 12.07 12.75 3.87
C MET A 150 12.78 13.06 2.54
N ILE A 151 13.66 14.06 2.54
CA ILE A 151 14.43 14.44 1.35
C ILE A 151 15.31 13.29 0.87
N LEU A 152 15.99 12.60 1.79
CA LEU A 152 16.81 11.44 1.47
C LEU A 152 15.96 10.33 0.80
N THR A 153 14.79 10.05 1.35
CA THR A 153 13.87 9.04 0.81
C THR A 153 13.41 9.41 -0.61
N VAL A 154 13.01 10.65 -0.83
CA VAL A 154 12.54 11.13 -2.13
C VAL A 154 13.65 11.06 -3.18
N ILE A 155 14.84 11.54 -2.85
CA ILE A 155 15.98 11.52 -3.78
C ILE A 155 16.37 10.08 -4.14
N LEU A 156 16.45 9.19 -3.17
CA LEU A 156 16.76 7.78 -3.43
C LEU A 156 15.71 7.12 -4.32
N GLY A 157 14.44 7.42 -4.09
CA GLY A 157 13.33 6.87 -4.88
C GLY A 157 13.39 7.29 -6.35
N PHE A 158 13.56 8.58 -6.61
CA PHE A 158 13.68 9.07 -7.98
C PHE A 158 15.00 8.68 -8.65
N PHE A 159 16.07 8.54 -7.88
CA PHE A 159 17.31 7.98 -8.41
C PHE A 159 17.12 6.56 -8.94
N VAL A 160 16.47 5.70 -8.16
CA VAL A 160 16.17 4.33 -8.60
C VAL A 160 15.32 4.33 -9.87
N CYS A 161 14.25 5.11 -9.91
CA CYS A 161 13.36 5.19 -11.07
C CYS A 161 14.05 5.80 -12.30
N SER A 162 15.00 6.72 -12.10
CA SER A 162 15.75 7.33 -13.21
C SER A 162 16.64 6.35 -13.96
N ARG A 163 16.98 5.20 -13.33
CA ARG A 163 17.82 4.16 -13.94
C ARG A 163 17.07 3.30 -14.95
N GLY A 164 15.78 3.49 -15.12
CA GLY A 164 14.93 2.74 -16.04
C GLY A 164 14.11 1.66 -15.36
N LEU A 165 13.22 1.03 -16.12
CA LEU A 165 12.35 0.00 -15.58
C LEU A 165 13.15 -1.25 -15.18
N GLN A 166 13.92 -1.83 -16.10
CA GLN A 166 14.63 -3.09 -15.86
C GLN A 166 15.84 -2.94 -14.95
N ASN A 167 16.64 -1.89 -15.14
CA ASN A 167 17.89 -1.66 -14.41
C ASN A 167 17.69 -0.90 -13.08
N GLY A 168 16.57 -0.23 -12.92
CA GLY A 168 16.22 0.52 -11.72
C GLY A 168 15.12 -0.16 -10.93
N LEU A 169 13.86 0.16 -11.25
CA LEU A 169 12.69 -0.28 -10.50
C LEU A 169 12.62 -1.81 -10.33
N GLU A 170 12.71 -2.57 -11.41
CA GLU A 170 12.57 -4.03 -11.36
C GLU A 170 13.72 -4.69 -10.58
N LYS A 171 14.96 -4.29 -10.87
CA LYS A 171 16.14 -4.85 -10.20
C LYS A 171 16.14 -4.57 -8.70
N ILE A 172 15.90 -3.32 -8.31
CA ILE A 172 15.87 -2.92 -6.90
C ILE A 172 14.68 -3.56 -6.17
N SER A 173 13.51 -3.61 -6.81
CA SER A 173 12.32 -4.27 -6.23
C SER A 173 12.54 -5.76 -5.99
N LYS A 174 13.18 -6.47 -6.92
CA LYS A 174 13.53 -7.88 -6.71
C LYS A 174 14.40 -8.08 -5.47
N VAL A 175 15.44 -7.27 -5.32
CA VAL A 175 16.35 -7.36 -4.17
C VAL A 175 15.63 -7.01 -2.88
N MET A 176 14.94 -5.88 -2.85
CA MET A 176 14.23 -5.43 -1.65
C MET A 176 13.10 -6.37 -1.24
N MET A 177 12.29 -6.84 -2.19
CA MET A 177 11.18 -7.74 -1.86
C MET A 177 11.65 -9.11 -1.41
N SER A 178 12.71 -9.62 -1.99
CA SER A 178 13.34 -10.87 -1.52
C SER A 178 13.89 -10.72 -0.11
N ALA A 179 14.55 -9.62 0.19
CA ALA A 179 15.05 -9.29 1.52
C ALA A 179 13.90 -9.09 2.52
N LEU A 180 12.83 -8.39 2.11
CA LEU A 180 11.64 -8.16 2.93
C LEU A 180 10.98 -9.49 3.33
N LEU A 181 10.79 -10.39 2.37
CA LEU A 181 10.18 -11.70 2.65
C LEU A 181 11.08 -12.55 3.56
N GLY A 182 12.38 -12.52 3.37
CA GLY A 182 13.33 -13.19 4.26
C GLY A 182 13.31 -12.61 5.68
N LEU A 183 13.31 -11.28 5.81
CA LEU A 183 13.26 -10.61 7.10
C LEU A 183 11.95 -10.90 7.85
N ILE A 184 10.81 -10.89 7.16
CA ILE A 184 9.53 -11.14 7.84
C ILE A 184 9.45 -12.56 8.38
N VAL A 185 10.01 -13.55 7.68
CA VAL A 185 10.10 -14.92 8.16
C VAL A 185 11.03 -15.03 9.38
N ILE A 186 12.20 -14.42 9.33
CA ILE A 186 13.15 -14.40 10.46
C ILE A 186 12.52 -13.75 11.69
N LEU A 187 11.86 -12.60 11.52
CA LEU A 187 11.20 -11.89 12.63
C LEU A 187 10.03 -12.70 13.20
N ALA A 188 9.23 -13.37 12.38
CA ALA A 188 8.13 -14.20 12.84
C ALA A 188 8.63 -15.43 13.61
N VAL A 189 9.67 -16.11 13.12
CA VAL A 189 10.28 -17.24 13.82
C VAL A 189 10.82 -16.80 15.18
N HIS A 190 11.49 -15.68 15.25
CA HIS A 190 11.95 -15.12 16.53
C HIS A 190 10.76 -14.83 17.47
N SER A 191 9.67 -14.23 16.96
CA SER A 191 8.49 -13.93 17.78
C SER A 191 7.85 -15.18 18.39
N PHE A 192 7.90 -16.32 17.71
CA PHE A 192 7.40 -17.60 18.24
C PHE A 192 8.24 -18.14 19.39
N THR A 193 9.47 -17.69 19.56
CA THR A 193 10.31 -18.06 20.71
C THR A 193 10.02 -17.27 21.98
N LEU A 194 9.20 -16.22 21.88
CA LEU A 194 8.86 -15.37 23.02
C LEU A 194 7.83 -16.05 23.94
N SER A 195 7.83 -15.68 25.21
CA SER A 195 6.99 -16.30 26.25
C SER A 195 5.48 -16.15 26.01
N GLY A 196 5.05 -15.02 25.44
CA GLY A 196 3.65 -14.73 25.14
C GLY A 196 3.20 -15.15 23.74
N ALA A 197 4.02 -15.90 23.00
CA ALA A 197 3.73 -16.26 21.62
C ALA A 197 2.40 -17.03 21.47
N GLY A 198 2.15 -18.01 22.33
CA GLY A 198 0.91 -18.79 22.27
C GLY A 198 -0.35 -17.95 22.48
N GLU A 199 -0.34 -17.05 23.44
CA GLU A 199 -1.46 -16.13 23.70
C GLU A 199 -1.64 -15.12 22.56
N GLY A 200 -0.54 -14.58 22.04
CA GLY A 200 -0.58 -13.63 20.93
C GLY A 200 -1.16 -14.26 19.66
N VAL A 201 -0.73 -15.46 19.31
CA VAL A 201 -1.26 -16.19 18.14
C VAL A 201 -2.74 -16.54 18.31
N ARG A 202 -3.14 -16.95 19.52
CA ARG A 202 -4.55 -17.23 19.81
C ARG A 202 -5.43 -16.00 19.66
N PHE A 203 -5.02 -14.89 20.23
CA PHE A 203 -5.74 -13.63 20.09
C PHE A 203 -5.89 -13.20 18.63
N TYR A 204 -4.85 -13.38 17.85
CA TYR A 204 -4.79 -12.95 16.47
C TYR A 204 -5.57 -13.86 15.51
N LEU A 205 -5.40 -15.18 15.59
CA LEU A 205 -5.89 -16.09 14.56
C LEU A 205 -7.05 -16.98 14.98
N ILE A 206 -7.30 -17.17 16.28
CA ILE A 206 -8.42 -17.99 16.73
C ILE A 206 -9.68 -17.11 16.78
N PRO A 207 -10.80 -17.56 16.16
CA PRO A 207 -12.06 -16.82 16.20
C PRO A 207 -12.53 -16.58 17.63
N ASN A 208 -12.79 -15.33 17.98
CA ASN A 208 -13.39 -14.93 19.24
C ASN A 208 -14.82 -14.44 19.00
N MET A 209 -15.77 -15.32 19.17
CA MET A 209 -17.18 -15.04 18.92
C MET A 209 -17.78 -14.05 19.93
N GLU A 210 -17.22 -13.94 21.12
CA GLU A 210 -17.63 -12.96 22.09
C GLU A 210 -17.33 -11.52 21.59
N THR A 211 -16.11 -11.29 21.12
CA THR A 211 -15.74 -10.01 20.49
C THR A 211 -16.62 -9.71 19.27
N VAL A 212 -16.92 -10.71 18.45
CA VAL A 212 -17.80 -10.54 17.28
C VAL A 212 -19.21 -10.12 17.69
N ARG A 213 -19.74 -10.66 18.80
CA ARG A 213 -21.04 -10.27 19.32
C ARG A 213 -21.05 -8.84 19.90
N GLU A 214 -20.00 -8.47 20.60
CA GLU A 214 -19.84 -7.13 21.17
C GLU A 214 -19.72 -6.05 20.10
N VAL A 215 -18.89 -6.28 19.09
CA VAL A 215 -18.68 -5.37 17.96
C VAL A 215 -19.89 -5.36 17.02
N GLY A 216 -20.55 -6.49 16.85
CA GLY A 216 -21.63 -6.69 15.91
C GLY A 216 -21.15 -7.26 14.56
N ILE A 217 -21.80 -8.28 14.07
CA ILE A 217 -21.40 -8.97 12.84
C ILE A 217 -21.38 -8.03 11.62
N GLY A 218 -22.31 -7.09 11.54
CA GLY A 218 -22.34 -6.09 10.48
C GLY A 218 -21.12 -5.20 10.47
N ASN A 219 -20.63 -4.79 11.63
CA ASN A 219 -19.41 -3.99 11.76
C ASN A 219 -18.16 -4.79 11.41
N VAL A 220 -18.12 -6.06 11.81
CA VAL A 220 -17.01 -6.96 11.45
C VAL A 220 -16.95 -7.18 9.94
N VAL A 221 -18.07 -7.44 9.29
CA VAL A 221 -18.16 -7.60 7.84
C VAL A 221 -17.73 -6.32 7.13
N SER A 222 -18.21 -5.16 7.57
CA SER A 222 -17.83 -3.86 7.01
C SER A 222 -16.33 -3.57 7.15
N ALA A 223 -15.76 -3.85 8.32
CA ALA A 223 -14.32 -3.69 8.54
C ALA A 223 -13.49 -4.62 7.64
N ALA A 224 -13.94 -5.86 7.44
CA ALA A 224 -13.27 -6.81 6.55
C ALA A 224 -13.33 -6.37 5.09
N MET A 225 -14.48 -5.86 4.62
CA MET A 225 -14.62 -5.28 3.28
C MET A 225 -13.67 -4.11 3.06
N ASN A 226 -13.65 -3.18 3.99
CA ASN A 226 -12.77 -2.01 3.92
C ASN A 226 -11.29 -2.43 3.84
N GLN A 227 -10.87 -3.32 4.70
CA GLN A 227 -9.48 -3.77 4.72
C GLN A 227 -9.10 -4.52 3.44
N ALA A 228 -9.95 -5.40 2.95
CA ALA A 228 -9.73 -6.16 1.72
C ALA A 228 -9.63 -5.23 0.50
N PHE A 229 -10.43 -4.18 0.49
CA PHE A 229 -10.44 -3.23 -0.61
C PHE A 229 -9.20 -2.32 -0.61
N PHE A 230 -8.84 -1.79 0.56
CA PHE A 230 -7.74 -0.82 0.65
C PHE A 230 -6.35 -1.45 0.58
N THR A 231 -6.21 -2.74 0.90
CA THR A 231 -4.89 -3.38 0.97
C THR A 231 -4.12 -3.37 -0.35
N LEU A 232 -4.80 -3.32 -1.49
CA LEU A 232 -4.20 -3.33 -2.83
C LEU A 232 -3.94 -1.94 -3.41
N SER A 233 -4.33 -0.88 -2.73
CA SER A 233 -4.15 0.53 -3.15
C SER A 233 -4.68 0.79 -4.57
N LEU A 234 -5.90 0.30 -4.87
CA LEU A 234 -6.52 0.40 -6.18
C LEU A 234 -7.22 1.75 -6.39
N GLY A 235 -7.33 2.17 -7.65
CA GLY A 235 -8.08 3.37 -8.04
C GLY A 235 -7.24 4.56 -8.45
N VAL A 236 -5.91 4.52 -8.24
CA VAL A 236 -4.98 5.60 -8.60
C VAL A 236 -4.06 5.25 -9.77
N ALA A 237 -4.41 4.24 -10.53
CA ALA A 237 -3.70 3.80 -11.74
C ALA A 237 -2.29 3.22 -11.52
N ALA A 238 -1.89 2.91 -10.30
CA ALA A 238 -0.58 2.31 -10.04
C ALA A 238 -0.46 0.94 -10.69
N MET A 239 -1.48 0.10 -10.59
CA MET A 239 -1.48 -1.21 -11.24
C MET A 239 -1.65 -1.12 -12.76
N GLU A 240 -2.31 -0.08 -13.27
CA GLU A 240 -2.42 0.17 -14.70
C GLU A 240 -1.03 0.33 -15.34
N ILE A 241 -0.12 1.09 -14.73
CA ILE A 241 1.21 1.28 -15.29
C ILE A 241 1.98 -0.04 -15.36
N PHE A 242 1.87 -0.89 -14.34
CA PHE A 242 2.52 -2.21 -14.34
C PHE A 242 1.89 -3.14 -15.38
N GLY A 243 0.59 -3.09 -15.54
CA GLY A 243 -0.10 -3.77 -16.64
C GLY A 243 0.44 -3.35 -18.01
N SER A 244 0.73 -2.05 -18.19
CA SER A 244 1.27 -1.53 -19.45
C SER A 244 2.69 -2.02 -19.78
N TYR A 245 3.41 -2.52 -18.79
CA TYR A 245 4.76 -3.07 -18.95
C TYR A 245 4.80 -4.59 -19.09
N MET A 246 3.71 -5.29 -18.85
CA MET A 246 3.68 -6.76 -18.91
C MET A 246 3.30 -7.28 -20.31
N GLY A 247 3.77 -8.48 -20.62
CA GLY A 247 3.38 -9.21 -21.83
C GLY A 247 2.03 -9.90 -21.69
N ARG A 248 1.58 -10.53 -22.78
CA ARG A 248 0.31 -11.28 -22.86
C ARG A 248 0.46 -12.79 -22.69
N ASP A 249 1.57 -13.25 -22.13
CA ASP A 249 1.84 -14.68 -21.96
C ASP A 249 1.01 -15.33 -20.87
N ASN A 250 0.58 -14.55 -19.87
CA ASN A 250 -0.18 -15.01 -18.72
C ASN A 250 -1.48 -14.23 -18.56
N SER A 251 -2.54 -14.94 -18.14
CA SER A 251 -3.83 -14.32 -17.84
C SER A 251 -3.77 -13.45 -16.60
N LEU A 252 -4.54 -12.38 -16.56
CA LEU A 252 -4.47 -11.38 -15.51
C LEU A 252 -5.02 -11.86 -14.17
N ALA A 253 -6.03 -12.71 -14.16
CA ALA A 253 -6.59 -13.23 -12.91
C ALA A 253 -5.56 -14.04 -12.10
N GLY A 254 -4.76 -14.86 -12.78
CA GLY A 254 -3.69 -15.63 -12.14
C GLY A 254 -2.57 -14.74 -11.59
N GLU A 255 -2.17 -13.73 -12.35
CA GLU A 255 -1.16 -12.76 -11.90
C GLU A 255 -1.66 -11.92 -10.73
N GLY A 256 -2.91 -11.45 -10.80
CA GLY A 256 -3.55 -10.74 -9.70
C GLY A 256 -3.69 -11.58 -8.44
N ALA A 257 -4.02 -12.86 -8.56
CA ALA A 257 -4.08 -13.78 -7.43
C ALA A 257 -2.72 -13.93 -6.73
N ARG A 258 -1.62 -13.96 -7.48
CA ARG A 258 -0.26 -14.01 -6.92
C ARG A 258 0.09 -12.74 -6.16
N ILE A 259 -0.27 -11.58 -6.69
CA ILE A 259 -0.09 -10.30 -6.01
C ILE A 259 -0.88 -10.27 -4.70
N CYS A 260 -2.15 -10.68 -4.72
CA CYS A 260 -3.00 -10.78 -3.53
C CYS A 260 -2.42 -11.76 -2.51
N ALA A 261 -1.89 -12.90 -2.94
CA ALA A 261 -1.29 -13.90 -2.06
C ALA A 261 -0.05 -13.36 -1.34
N LEU A 262 0.82 -12.63 -2.03
CA LEU A 262 2.00 -12.00 -1.41
C LEU A 262 1.60 -10.89 -0.43
N ASP A 263 0.66 -10.05 -0.81
CA ASP A 263 0.15 -8.98 0.05
C ASP A 263 -0.45 -9.56 1.35
N THR A 264 -1.27 -10.58 1.22
CA THR A 264 -1.90 -11.27 2.37
C THR A 264 -0.86 -11.98 3.24
N PHE A 265 0.12 -12.64 2.63
CA PHE A 265 1.20 -13.29 3.37
C PHE A 265 1.94 -12.30 4.26
N VAL A 266 2.32 -11.15 3.73
CA VAL A 266 3.01 -10.11 4.52
C VAL A 266 2.09 -9.57 5.62
N ALA A 267 0.82 -9.33 5.34
CA ALA A 267 -0.13 -8.83 6.33
C ALA A 267 -0.31 -9.81 7.51
N ILE A 268 -0.51 -11.09 7.22
CA ILE A 268 -0.67 -12.14 8.26
C ILE A 268 0.62 -12.30 9.05
N MET A 269 1.76 -12.37 8.38
CA MET A 269 3.06 -12.51 9.05
C MET A 269 3.39 -11.32 9.94
N ALA A 270 3.01 -10.11 9.54
CA ALA A 270 3.18 -8.91 10.36
C ALA A 270 2.45 -9.05 11.72
N GLY A 271 1.24 -9.57 11.71
CA GLY A 271 0.50 -9.85 12.94
C GLY A 271 1.16 -10.94 13.80
N LEU A 272 1.76 -11.94 13.17
CA LEU A 272 2.52 -12.99 13.87
C LEU A 272 3.85 -12.49 14.47
N ILE A 273 4.33 -11.34 14.03
CA ILE A 273 5.47 -10.65 14.67
C ILE A 273 4.96 -9.80 15.84
N ILE A 274 3.91 -9.03 15.63
CA ILE A 274 3.44 -7.98 16.54
C ILE A 274 2.74 -8.57 17.77
N PHE A 275 1.76 -9.45 17.60
CA PHE A 275 0.97 -9.96 18.72
C PHE A 275 1.78 -10.80 19.70
N PRO A 276 2.61 -11.78 19.28
CA PRO A 276 3.49 -12.48 20.21
C PRO A 276 4.42 -11.55 20.99
N ALA A 277 4.98 -10.55 20.33
CA ALA A 277 5.87 -9.59 20.98
C ALA A 277 5.14 -8.73 22.01
N CYS A 278 3.98 -8.16 21.66
CA CYS A 278 3.18 -7.34 22.57
C CYS A 278 2.67 -8.13 23.77
N PHE A 279 2.17 -9.35 23.57
CA PHE A 279 1.70 -10.21 24.64
C PHE A 279 2.83 -10.66 25.58
N SER A 280 4.03 -10.87 25.05
CA SER A 280 5.19 -11.27 25.85
C SER A 280 5.66 -10.17 26.82
N TYR A 281 5.44 -8.91 26.46
CA TYR A 281 5.89 -7.75 27.24
C TYR A 281 4.74 -6.96 27.87
N GLY A 282 3.51 -7.48 27.81
CA GLY A 282 2.34 -6.87 28.44
C GLY A 282 1.97 -5.51 27.87
N VAL A 283 2.25 -5.28 26.61
CA VAL A 283 1.98 -4.01 25.92
C VAL A 283 0.74 -4.19 25.04
N GLU A 284 -0.20 -3.23 25.12
CA GLU A 284 -1.40 -3.23 24.27
C GLU A 284 -1.04 -2.93 22.81
N VAL A 285 -1.69 -3.64 21.89
CA VAL A 285 -1.56 -3.38 20.46
C VAL A 285 -2.35 -2.13 20.09
N GLY A 286 -1.63 -1.07 19.74
CA GLY A 286 -2.26 0.15 19.24
C GLY A 286 -2.52 0.10 17.74
N ALA A 287 -2.99 1.22 17.19
CA ALA A 287 -3.22 1.39 15.75
C ALA A 287 -2.37 2.52 15.17
N GLY A 288 -2.12 2.45 13.88
CA GLY A 288 -1.44 3.51 13.14
C GLY A 288 0.01 3.75 13.55
N PRO A 289 0.48 5.00 13.44
CA PRO A 289 1.87 5.34 13.75
C PRO A 289 2.30 4.99 15.16
N LYS A 290 1.41 5.05 16.14
CA LYS A 290 1.72 4.73 17.53
C LYS A 290 2.19 3.29 17.72
N LEU A 291 1.61 2.34 16.98
CA LEU A 291 2.05 0.95 17.05
C LEU A 291 3.52 0.81 16.67
N ILE A 292 3.91 1.45 15.58
CA ILE A 292 5.25 1.28 14.99
C ILE A 292 6.30 2.11 15.73
N PHE A 293 5.98 3.34 16.11
CA PHE A 293 6.98 4.30 16.59
C PHE A 293 6.99 4.48 18.13
N ILE A 294 5.97 3.98 18.82
CA ILE A 294 5.88 4.06 20.28
C ILE A 294 5.79 2.66 20.90
N THR A 295 4.83 1.85 20.49
CA THR A 295 4.57 0.53 21.09
C THR A 295 5.71 -0.44 20.82
N LEU A 296 6.07 -0.65 19.58
CA LEU A 296 7.12 -1.63 19.22
C LEU A 296 8.53 -1.23 19.70
N PRO A 297 8.97 0.03 19.61
CA PRO A 297 10.24 0.40 20.24
C PRO A 297 10.27 0.13 21.73
N ASN A 298 9.18 0.34 22.45
CA ASN A 298 9.07 -0.03 23.86
C ASN A 298 9.23 -1.55 24.09
N VAL A 299 8.66 -2.37 23.22
CA VAL A 299 8.85 -3.83 23.24
C VAL A 299 10.32 -4.19 22.99
N PHE A 300 10.94 -3.61 21.97
CA PHE A 300 12.33 -3.92 21.62
C PHE A 300 13.34 -3.51 22.68
N VAL A 301 13.17 -2.39 23.35
CA VAL A 301 14.10 -1.95 24.41
C VAL A 301 14.04 -2.86 25.65
N ASN A 302 12.93 -3.57 25.85
CA ASN A 302 12.77 -4.53 26.93
C ASN A 302 13.09 -5.97 26.53
N MET A 303 13.38 -6.20 25.25
CA MET A 303 13.64 -7.52 24.68
C MET A 303 15.14 -7.82 24.72
N GLU A 304 15.51 -9.06 25.02
CA GLU A 304 16.88 -9.52 24.87
C GLU A 304 17.30 -9.44 23.39
N GLY A 305 18.41 -8.78 23.13
CA GLY A 305 18.85 -8.53 21.75
C GLY A 305 17.98 -7.53 20.99
N GLY A 306 17.21 -6.71 21.67
CA GLY A 306 16.23 -5.79 21.08
C GLY A 306 16.82 -4.81 20.09
N ARG A 307 18.08 -4.40 20.25
CA ARG A 307 18.76 -3.57 19.25
C ARG A 307 18.86 -4.25 17.89
N ILE A 308 19.18 -5.54 17.87
CA ILE A 308 19.27 -6.34 16.63
C ILE A 308 17.87 -6.51 16.04
N TRP A 309 16.89 -6.94 16.83
CA TRP A 309 15.53 -7.20 16.37
C TRP A 309 14.82 -5.93 15.95
N GLY A 310 15.00 -4.83 16.67
CA GLY A 310 14.48 -3.53 16.29
C GLY A 310 15.08 -3.02 14.99
N THR A 311 16.39 -3.18 14.80
CA THR A 311 17.08 -2.82 13.55
C THR A 311 16.53 -3.62 12.37
N LEU A 312 16.37 -4.94 12.51
CA LEU A 312 15.82 -5.79 11.45
C LEU A 312 14.35 -5.47 11.16
N PHE A 313 13.56 -5.19 12.18
CA PHE A 313 12.16 -4.81 12.00
C PHE A 313 12.03 -3.49 11.20
N PHE A 314 12.79 -2.47 11.56
CA PHE A 314 12.74 -1.20 10.85
C PHE A 314 13.42 -1.26 9.48
N LEU A 315 14.35 -2.17 9.26
CA LEU A 315 14.83 -2.47 7.91
C LEU A 315 13.71 -3.08 7.04
N PHE A 316 12.97 -4.03 7.60
CA PHE A 316 11.78 -4.59 6.95
C PHE A 316 10.76 -3.50 6.62
N MET A 317 10.45 -2.62 7.58
CA MET A 317 9.50 -1.51 7.38
C MET A 317 10.01 -0.49 6.35
N THR A 318 11.29 -0.21 6.34
CA THR A 318 11.92 0.66 5.34
C THR A 318 11.74 0.09 3.93
N PHE A 319 12.00 -1.20 3.75
CA PHE A 319 11.79 -1.85 2.45
C PHE A 319 10.31 -1.87 2.05
N ALA A 320 9.40 -2.15 2.97
CA ALA A 320 7.97 -2.14 2.70
C ALA A 320 7.47 -0.77 2.24
N SER A 321 7.89 0.30 2.92
CA SER A 321 7.51 1.66 2.54
C SER A 321 8.18 2.12 1.25
N PHE A 322 9.45 1.83 1.08
CA PHE A 322 10.22 2.26 -0.08
C PHE A 322 9.80 1.54 -1.37
N SER A 323 9.42 0.28 -1.31
CA SER A 323 8.89 -0.45 -2.47
C SER A 323 7.61 0.18 -3.02
N THR A 324 6.73 0.64 -2.15
CA THR A 324 5.53 1.40 -2.55
C THR A 324 5.91 2.74 -3.18
N ILE A 325 6.84 3.46 -2.57
CA ILE A 325 7.28 4.78 -3.06
C ILE A 325 7.83 4.69 -4.48
N ILE A 326 8.77 3.80 -4.75
CA ILE A 326 9.36 3.69 -6.09
C ILE A 326 8.33 3.23 -7.14
N ALA A 327 7.37 2.40 -6.76
CA ALA A 327 6.29 1.99 -7.62
C ALA A 327 5.38 3.16 -8.02
N VAL A 328 4.97 3.98 -7.05
CA VAL A 328 4.14 5.17 -7.31
C VAL A 328 4.93 6.26 -8.05
N PHE A 329 6.19 6.44 -7.74
CA PHE A 329 7.06 7.36 -8.50
C PHE A 329 7.15 6.97 -9.96
N GLU A 330 7.25 5.67 -10.26
CA GLU A 330 7.23 5.18 -11.65
C GLU A 330 5.91 5.54 -12.34
N ASN A 331 4.79 5.42 -11.67
CA ASN A 331 3.49 5.80 -12.22
C ASN A 331 3.45 7.30 -12.57
N ILE A 332 3.90 8.15 -11.67
CA ILE A 332 3.98 9.61 -11.88
C ILE A 332 4.91 9.95 -13.05
N MET A 333 6.09 9.34 -13.08
CA MET A 333 7.07 9.57 -14.15
C MET A 333 6.54 9.11 -15.50
N SER A 334 5.96 7.92 -15.57
CA SER A 334 5.37 7.39 -16.81
C SER A 334 4.24 8.25 -17.33
N PHE A 335 3.42 8.79 -16.45
CA PHE A 335 2.40 9.76 -16.85
C PHE A 335 3.03 10.99 -17.52
N CYS A 336 4.06 11.59 -16.91
CA CYS A 336 4.74 12.75 -17.48
C CYS A 336 5.43 12.42 -18.81
N MET A 337 6.07 11.25 -18.91
CA MET A 337 6.70 10.79 -20.13
C MET A 337 5.68 10.60 -21.27
N ASP A 338 4.53 9.98 -20.96
CA ASP A 338 3.47 9.72 -21.93
C ASP A 338 2.77 11.02 -22.38
N MET A 339 2.44 11.90 -21.44
CA MET A 339 1.66 13.11 -21.72
C MET A 339 2.48 14.25 -22.33
N PHE A 340 3.72 14.43 -21.84
CA PHE A 340 4.55 15.58 -22.20
C PHE A 340 5.73 15.23 -23.09
N GLY A 341 5.94 13.93 -23.37
CA GLY A 341 7.07 13.46 -24.17
C GLY A 341 8.44 13.66 -23.52
N TRP A 342 8.49 13.81 -22.19
CA TRP A 342 9.74 13.95 -21.49
C TRP A 342 10.54 12.64 -21.51
N ASP A 343 11.86 12.75 -21.49
CA ASP A 343 12.71 11.59 -21.24
C ASP A 343 12.67 11.24 -19.74
N ARG A 344 13.13 10.03 -19.41
CA ARG A 344 13.07 9.50 -18.04
C ARG A 344 13.84 10.38 -17.03
N LYS A 345 14.99 10.87 -17.40
CA LYS A 345 15.82 11.72 -16.52
C LYS A 345 15.15 13.05 -16.19
N LYS A 346 14.53 13.68 -17.18
CA LYS A 346 13.77 14.92 -17.00
C LYS A 346 12.54 14.68 -16.11
N ALA A 347 11.79 13.61 -16.38
CA ALA A 347 10.63 13.24 -15.56
C ALA A 347 11.04 13.00 -14.10
N ALA A 348 12.13 12.29 -13.86
CA ALA A 348 12.64 12.06 -12.51
C ALA A 348 13.04 13.35 -11.81
N LEU A 349 13.80 14.22 -12.47
CA LEU A 349 14.29 15.47 -11.87
C LEU A 349 13.14 16.42 -11.54
N VAL A 350 12.23 16.65 -12.48
CA VAL A 350 11.09 17.57 -12.29
C VAL A 350 10.18 17.06 -11.18
N ASN A 351 9.83 15.79 -11.21
CA ASN A 351 8.96 15.20 -10.19
C ASN A 351 9.66 15.12 -8.81
N CYS A 352 10.97 14.91 -8.77
CA CYS A 352 11.73 14.98 -7.52
C CYS A 352 11.55 16.36 -6.85
N VAL A 353 11.72 17.44 -7.60
CA VAL A 353 11.52 18.79 -7.09
C VAL A 353 10.07 19.01 -6.64
N ILE A 354 9.10 18.60 -7.44
CA ILE A 354 7.68 18.75 -7.12
C ILE A 354 7.33 17.99 -5.82
N ILE A 355 7.76 16.76 -5.69
CA ILE A 355 7.45 15.94 -4.51
C ILE A 355 8.18 16.46 -3.26
N LEU A 356 9.41 16.94 -3.38
CA LEU A 356 10.12 17.57 -2.26
C LEU A 356 9.36 18.78 -1.71
N ILE A 357 8.89 19.65 -2.60
CA ILE A 357 8.12 20.83 -2.20
C ILE A 357 6.75 20.42 -1.66
N ALA A 358 6.05 19.52 -2.34
CA ALA A 358 4.71 19.09 -1.98
C ALA A 358 4.67 18.29 -0.67
N SER A 359 5.75 17.63 -0.28
CA SER A 359 5.86 16.87 0.98
C SER A 359 6.14 17.77 2.19
N MET A 360 6.62 18.99 2.00
CA MET A 360 6.95 19.88 3.12
C MET A 360 5.76 20.23 4.02
N PRO A 361 4.53 20.48 3.52
CA PRO A 361 3.39 20.73 4.41
C PRO A 361 3.12 19.62 5.41
N CYS A 362 3.28 18.35 5.02
CA CYS A 362 3.13 17.21 5.92
C CYS A 362 4.19 17.23 7.04
N VAL A 363 5.45 17.50 6.70
CA VAL A 363 6.54 17.65 7.67
C VAL A 363 6.25 18.79 8.64
N LEU A 364 5.91 19.97 8.11
CA LEU A 364 5.65 21.16 8.92
C LEU A 364 4.38 21.07 9.74
N GLY A 365 3.43 20.24 9.34
CA GLY A 365 2.18 20.03 10.04
C GLY A 365 2.33 19.47 11.45
N TYR A 366 3.47 18.92 11.81
CA TYR A 366 3.76 18.40 13.15
C TYR A 366 4.56 19.36 14.03
N ASN A 367 5.00 20.48 13.51
CA ASN A 367 5.87 21.44 14.24
C ASN A 367 5.49 22.89 13.94
N VAL A 368 6.03 23.50 12.89
CA VAL A 368 5.81 24.92 12.55
C VAL A 368 4.33 25.22 12.29
N TRP A 369 3.59 24.30 11.67
CA TRP A 369 2.19 24.40 11.32
C TRP A 369 1.29 23.48 12.15
N SER A 370 1.69 23.13 13.36
CA SER A 370 0.94 22.21 14.22
C SER A 370 -0.47 22.69 14.57
N ASP A 371 -0.71 24.00 14.51
CA ASP A 371 -2.04 24.59 14.74
C ASP A 371 -2.94 24.53 13.49
N LEU A 372 -2.42 24.13 12.35
CA LEU A 372 -3.19 24.03 11.11
C LEU A 372 -4.02 22.76 11.11
N HIS A 373 -5.32 22.92 11.20
CA HIS A 373 -6.31 21.84 11.09
C HIS A 373 -7.13 22.05 9.82
N LEU A 374 -7.17 21.03 8.98
CA LEU A 374 -7.83 21.11 7.68
C LEU A 374 -9.18 20.37 7.71
N ILE A 375 -9.33 19.31 6.96
CA ILE A 375 -10.59 18.58 6.78
C ILE A 375 -11.06 17.97 8.11
N GLY A 376 -12.21 18.45 8.63
CA GLY A 376 -12.81 17.90 9.84
C GLY A 376 -11.93 17.98 11.09
N GLY A 377 -11.08 19.00 11.18
CA GLY A 377 -10.17 19.20 12.31
C GLY A 377 -8.92 18.30 12.28
N ARG A 378 -8.67 17.59 11.19
CA ARG A 378 -7.49 16.72 11.01
C ARG A 378 -6.24 17.55 10.75
N ASP A 379 -5.09 17.02 11.15
CA ASP A 379 -3.80 17.59 10.76
C ASP A 379 -3.54 17.44 9.25
N VAL A 380 -2.38 17.88 8.78
CA VAL A 380 -2.06 17.84 7.35
C VAL A 380 -2.00 16.41 6.83
N LEU A 381 -1.28 15.51 7.53
CA LEU A 381 -1.15 14.11 7.11
C LEU A 381 -2.52 13.41 7.04
N ASP A 382 -3.30 13.52 8.11
CA ASP A 382 -4.61 12.86 8.19
C ASP A 382 -5.60 13.44 7.18
N SER A 383 -5.50 14.72 6.84
CA SER A 383 -6.32 15.35 5.80
C SER A 383 -5.95 14.84 4.41
N GLU A 384 -4.66 14.72 4.11
CA GLU A 384 -4.18 14.18 2.84
C GLU A 384 -4.57 12.71 2.69
N ASP A 385 -4.37 11.92 3.75
CA ASP A 385 -4.78 10.51 3.75
C ASP A 385 -6.30 10.33 3.61
N PHE A 386 -7.10 11.19 4.24
CA PHE A 386 -8.55 11.16 4.09
C PHE A 386 -8.98 11.32 2.63
N ILE A 387 -8.41 12.29 1.91
CA ILE A 387 -8.72 12.50 0.50
C ILE A 387 -8.33 11.27 -0.34
N VAL A 388 -7.16 10.72 -0.11
CA VAL A 388 -6.68 9.55 -0.88
C VAL A 388 -7.49 8.31 -0.52
N SER A 389 -7.54 7.95 0.75
CA SER A 389 -8.08 6.65 1.18
C SER A 389 -9.62 6.61 1.17
N ASN A 390 -10.29 7.70 1.48
CA ASN A 390 -11.75 7.70 1.60
C ASN A 390 -12.46 8.18 0.34
N LEU A 391 -11.81 8.93 -0.53
CA LEU A 391 -12.40 9.47 -1.75
C LEU A 391 -11.77 8.91 -3.01
N LEU A 392 -10.45 9.06 -3.19
CA LEU A 392 -9.80 8.75 -4.46
C LEU A 392 -9.64 7.26 -4.73
N LEU A 393 -9.30 6.46 -3.73
CA LEU A 393 -9.17 5.00 -3.91
C LEU A 393 -10.53 4.35 -4.19
N PRO A 394 -11.57 4.51 -3.35
CA PRO A 394 -12.86 3.89 -3.62
C PRO A 394 -13.54 4.48 -4.87
N GLY A 395 -13.52 5.79 -5.02
CA GLY A 395 -14.10 6.46 -6.17
C GLY A 395 -13.43 6.08 -7.48
N GLY A 396 -12.10 6.03 -7.48
CA GLY A 396 -11.31 5.61 -8.64
C GLY A 396 -11.55 4.16 -9.02
N SER A 397 -11.63 3.28 -8.03
CA SER A 397 -11.93 1.87 -8.25
C SER A 397 -13.32 1.65 -8.83
N LEU A 398 -14.31 2.41 -8.36
CA LEU A 398 -15.66 2.38 -8.92
C LEU A 398 -15.65 2.81 -10.40
N ILE A 399 -14.89 3.84 -10.74
CA ILE A 399 -14.77 4.32 -12.12
C ILE A 399 -14.08 3.28 -13.00
N TYR A 400 -13.00 2.63 -12.56
CA TYR A 400 -12.37 1.53 -13.29
C TYR A 400 -13.35 0.39 -13.55
N LEU A 401 -14.10 0.01 -12.53
CA LEU A 401 -15.12 -1.04 -12.64
C LEU A 401 -16.18 -0.68 -13.68
N LEU A 402 -16.78 0.49 -13.58
CA LEU A 402 -17.80 0.95 -14.52
C LEU A 402 -17.25 1.08 -15.95
N PHE A 403 -16.03 1.57 -16.10
CA PHE A 403 -15.35 1.63 -17.39
C PHE A 403 -15.18 0.25 -18.03
N CYS A 404 -14.76 -0.74 -17.27
CA CYS A 404 -14.50 -2.09 -17.77
C CYS A 404 -15.78 -2.89 -18.07
N VAL A 405 -16.87 -2.66 -17.34
CA VAL A 405 -18.04 -3.55 -17.40
C VAL A 405 -19.29 -2.95 -18.04
N THR A 406 -19.33 -1.64 -18.27
CA THR A 406 -20.51 -0.98 -18.87
C THR A 406 -20.34 -0.76 -20.37
N LYS A 407 -21.49 -0.69 -21.06
CA LYS A 407 -21.53 -0.38 -22.49
C LYS A 407 -21.07 1.04 -22.85
N TRP A 408 -21.06 1.95 -21.87
CA TRP A 408 -20.60 3.33 -22.04
C TRP A 408 -19.09 3.49 -21.96
N GLY A 409 -18.41 2.54 -21.34
CA GLY A 409 -16.96 2.48 -21.24
C GLY A 409 -16.34 1.55 -22.29
N TRP A 410 -15.30 0.84 -21.86
CA TRP A 410 -14.59 -0.14 -22.70
C TRP A 410 -15.47 -1.36 -23.04
N GLY A 411 -16.27 -1.80 -22.10
CA GLY A 411 -17.20 -2.92 -22.24
C GLY A 411 -16.67 -4.22 -21.64
N PHE A 412 -17.61 -5.02 -21.10
CA PHE A 412 -17.27 -6.26 -20.41
C PHE A 412 -16.59 -7.28 -21.33
N ASP A 413 -17.05 -7.43 -22.54
CA ASP A 413 -16.49 -8.41 -23.47
C ASP A 413 -15.04 -8.08 -23.86
N ASN A 414 -14.74 -6.81 -24.07
CA ASN A 414 -13.37 -6.34 -24.33
C ASN A 414 -12.44 -6.56 -23.11
N TYR A 415 -12.94 -6.23 -21.92
CA TYR A 415 -12.21 -6.49 -20.69
C TYR A 415 -11.94 -7.98 -20.49
N LEU A 416 -12.96 -8.82 -20.66
CA LEU A 416 -12.86 -10.26 -20.49
C LEU A 416 -11.86 -10.89 -21.45
N GLU A 417 -11.88 -10.46 -22.72
CA GLU A 417 -10.93 -10.94 -23.73
C GLU A 417 -9.50 -10.61 -23.34
N GLU A 418 -9.24 -9.37 -22.95
CA GLU A 418 -7.88 -8.97 -22.51
C GLU A 418 -7.46 -9.70 -21.24
N ALA A 419 -8.31 -9.78 -20.23
CA ALA A 419 -8.01 -10.41 -18.96
C ALA A 419 -7.73 -11.91 -19.11
N ASN A 420 -8.40 -12.59 -20.02
CA ASN A 420 -8.26 -14.02 -20.26
C ASN A 420 -7.17 -14.36 -21.31
N THR A 421 -6.52 -13.37 -21.88
CA THR A 421 -5.41 -13.60 -22.81
C THR A 421 -4.21 -14.19 -22.08
N GLY A 422 -3.64 -15.25 -22.62
CA GLY A 422 -2.48 -15.93 -22.05
C GLY A 422 -2.84 -17.18 -21.25
N LYS A 423 -1.83 -17.81 -20.66
CA LYS A 423 -1.97 -19.04 -19.87
C LYS A 423 -2.34 -18.72 -18.43
N GLY A 424 -3.18 -19.54 -17.82
CA GLY A 424 -3.49 -19.47 -16.41
C GLY A 424 -4.98 -19.33 -16.12
N LEU A 425 -5.31 -18.85 -14.94
CA LEU A 425 -6.68 -18.72 -14.47
C LEU A 425 -7.50 -17.79 -15.36
N LYS A 426 -8.68 -18.24 -15.75
CA LYS A 426 -9.60 -17.48 -16.59
C LYS A 426 -10.78 -16.96 -15.77
N ILE A 427 -11.25 -15.77 -16.14
CA ILE A 427 -12.47 -15.20 -15.57
C ILE A 427 -13.66 -15.79 -16.32
N ALA A 428 -14.63 -16.32 -15.59
CA ALA A 428 -15.84 -16.90 -16.16
C ALA A 428 -16.77 -15.79 -16.69
N LYS A 429 -17.30 -15.97 -17.90
CA LYS A 429 -18.27 -15.06 -18.51
C LYS A 429 -19.54 -14.91 -17.65
N GLY A 430 -19.92 -15.93 -16.89
CA GLY A 430 -21.06 -15.93 -15.98
C GLY A 430 -20.94 -14.94 -14.81
N LEU A 431 -19.78 -14.38 -14.55
CA LEU A 431 -19.57 -13.34 -13.53
C LEU A 431 -20.02 -11.93 -13.97
N LYS A 432 -20.44 -11.77 -15.22
CA LYS A 432 -20.89 -10.49 -15.75
C LYS A 432 -21.95 -9.80 -14.87
N PRO A 433 -23.03 -10.47 -14.44
CA PRO A 433 -24.05 -9.84 -13.58
C PRO A 433 -23.45 -9.36 -12.23
N TYR A 434 -22.56 -10.14 -11.65
CA TYR A 434 -21.88 -9.77 -10.41
C TYR A 434 -21.06 -8.48 -10.59
N PHE A 435 -20.24 -8.40 -11.63
CA PHE A 435 -19.40 -7.24 -11.89
C PHE A 435 -20.18 -6.00 -12.30
N GLN A 436 -21.34 -6.17 -12.94
CA GLN A 436 -22.16 -5.06 -13.39
C GLN A 436 -23.11 -4.51 -12.32
N PHE A 437 -23.60 -5.35 -11.41
CA PHE A 437 -24.66 -4.97 -10.47
C PHE A 437 -24.26 -5.10 -9.00
N VAL A 438 -23.60 -6.16 -8.59
CA VAL A 438 -23.28 -6.41 -7.18
C VAL A 438 -22.01 -5.65 -6.76
N LEU A 439 -20.94 -5.80 -7.50
CA LEU A 439 -19.66 -5.20 -7.17
C LEU A 439 -19.69 -3.66 -7.12
N PRO A 440 -20.37 -2.96 -8.04
CA PRO A 440 -20.51 -1.50 -7.93
C PRO A 440 -21.22 -1.04 -6.66
N VAL A 441 -22.24 -1.77 -6.24
CA VAL A 441 -22.98 -1.47 -4.99
C VAL A 441 -22.08 -1.63 -3.77
N LEU A 442 -21.27 -2.69 -3.73
CA LEU A 442 -20.32 -2.93 -2.63
C LEU A 442 -19.27 -1.83 -2.55
N ILE A 443 -18.70 -1.41 -3.67
CA ILE A 443 -17.71 -0.33 -3.71
C ILE A 443 -18.33 1.01 -3.36
N LEU A 444 -19.54 1.28 -3.86
CA LEU A 444 -20.28 2.50 -3.51
C LEU A 444 -20.57 2.56 -2.01
N PHE A 445 -20.92 1.43 -1.40
CA PHE A 445 -21.11 1.33 0.05
C PHE A 445 -19.82 1.73 0.81
N ILE A 446 -18.67 1.22 0.39
CA ILE A 446 -17.37 1.58 0.98
C ILE A 446 -17.10 3.08 0.82
N LEU A 447 -17.34 3.63 -0.35
CA LEU A 447 -17.15 5.06 -0.62
C LEU A 447 -18.02 5.93 0.29
N ILE A 448 -19.30 5.63 0.37
CA ILE A 448 -20.26 6.40 1.20
C ILE A 448 -19.89 6.28 2.68
N GLN A 449 -19.58 5.08 3.15
CA GLN A 449 -19.19 4.86 4.54
C GLN A 449 -17.93 5.64 4.92
N GLY A 450 -16.98 5.76 4.02
CA GLY A 450 -15.74 6.52 4.25
C GLY A 450 -15.94 8.04 4.29
N LEU A 451 -17.02 8.55 3.72
CA LEU A 451 -17.31 9.99 3.67
C LEU A 451 -18.25 10.47 4.80
N ILE A 452 -18.96 9.58 5.46
CA ILE A 452 -19.81 9.86 6.61
C ILE A 452 -19.00 9.75 7.91
#